data_66bf7d545c27f4110491af044ca28ca3
#
_entry.id   66bf7d545c27f4110491af044ca28ca3
#
_cell.length_a   1.000
_cell.length_b   1.000
_cell.length_c   1.000
_cell.angle_alpha   90.00
_cell.angle_beta   90.00
_cell.angle_gamma   90.00
#
_symmetry.space_group_name_H-M   'P 1'
#
loop_
_entity.id
_entity.type
_entity.pdbx_description
1 polymer ?
#
loop_
_entity_poly.entity_id
_entity_poly.type
_entity_poly.pdbx_seq_one_letter_code
_entity_poly.pdbx_strand_id
1 'polypeptide(L)'
;GWLVGTADSKDYPAIALLNIILGASGLSSRLFLELRDKKGLAYVVRSAYDVARLSANFSIYIATEPKNIETSLKGFEEEIEKIKTNLVSDEELENAKNNLFGKWAFISETNSQQANWLAHYGIMGFGFDFHKNAVEKIKAVTPQDIKECANRYFNDKSVLTVLKP
;
A
#
# COMPACT_ATOMS: atom_id res chain seq x y z
N GLY A 1 8.02 3.81 -8.42
CA GLY A 1 8.20 3.72 -6.97
C GLY A 1 8.64 5.02 -6.35
N TRP A 2 8.35 5.22 -5.09
CA TRP A 2 8.66 6.42 -4.29
C TRP A 2 9.29 6.01 -2.96
N LEU A 3 10.17 6.85 -2.42
CA LEU A 3 10.56 6.78 -1.03
C LEU A 3 9.44 7.37 -0.17
N VAL A 4 9.07 6.66 0.90
CA VAL A 4 7.97 7.01 1.80
C VAL A 4 8.39 6.92 3.26
N GLY A 5 7.51 7.28 4.17
CA GLY A 5 7.75 7.17 5.61
C GLY A 5 7.95 5.72 6.06
N THR A 6 8.87 5.49 6.98
CA THR A 6 9.13 4.21 7.65
C THR A 6 8.06 3.88 8.69
N ALA A 7 8.14 2.72 9.34
CA ALA A 7 7.13 2.27 10.31
C ALA A 7 7.04 3.13 11.58
N ASP A 8 8.06 3.89 11.91
CA ASP A 8 8.08 4.86 13.00
C ASP A 8 7.57 6.25 12.58
N SER A 9 7.34 6.46 11.29
CA SER A 9 6.73 7.68 10.78
C SER A 9 5.28 7.83 11.25
N LYS A 10 4.86 9.05 11.52
CA LYS A 10 3.46 9.37 11.78
C LYS A 10 2.53 8.98 10.61
N ASP A 11 3.06 8.92 9.40
CA ASP A 11 2.30 8.62 8.19
C ASP A 11 2.15 7.10 7.94
N TYR A 12 2.86 6.24 8.70
CA TYR A 12 2.80 4.79 8.54
C TYR A 12 1.37 4.23 8.43
N PRO A 13 0.42 4.60 9.32
CA PRO A 13 -0.94 4.07 9.24
C PRO A 13 -1.65 4.42 7.93
N ALA A 14 -1.49 5.66 7.48
CA ALA A 14 -2.09 6.12 6.22
C ALA A 14 -1.43 5.46 5.00
N ILE A 15 -0.08 5.29 4.99
CA ILE A 15 0.63 4.60 3.90
C ILE A 15 0.20 3.14 3.81
N ALA A 16 0.06 2.45 4.95
CA ALA A 16 -0.37 1.06 4.99
C ALA A 16 -1.78 0.87 4.39
N LEU A 17 -2.72 1.75 4.76
CA LEU A 17 -4.08 1.72 4.20
C LEU A 17 -4.11 2.16 2.73
N LEU A 18 -3.34 3.17 2.35
CA LEU A 18 -3.17 3.60 0.96
C LEU A 18 -2.69 2.44 0.07
N ASN A 19 -1.76 1.62 0.56
CA ASN A 19 -1.32 0.42 -0.12
C ASN A 19 -2.45 -0.61 -0.29
N ILE A 20 -3.26 -0.85 0.74
CA ILE A 20 -4.42 -1.75 0.65
C ILE A 20 -5.41 -1.25 -0.41
N ILE A 21 -5.76 0.03 -0.38
CA ILE A 21 -6.71 0.65 -1.31
C ILE A 21 -6.21 0.57 -2.75
N LEU A 22 -4.95 0.95 -2.99
CA LEU A 22 -4.40 1.00 -4.35
C LEU A 22 -4.19 -0.37 -4.97
N GLY A 23 -3.51 -1.31 -4.28
CA GLY A 23 -3.11 -2.53 -4.98
C GLY A 23 -2.90 -3.77 -4.11
N ALA A 24 -2.90 -3.67 -2.78
CA ALA A 24 -2.57 -4.80 -1.91
C ALA A 24 -3.77 -5.58 -1.38
N SER A 25 -5.02 -5.15 -1.61
CA SER A 25 -6.23 -5.90 -1.26
C SER A 25 -6.59 -7.00 -2.27
N GLY A 26 -5.82 -7.17 -3.33
CA GLY A 26 -6.11 -8.15 -4.38
C GLY A 26 -7.27 -7.69 -5.27
N LEU A 27 -8.30 -8.53 -5.42
CA LEU A 27 -9.39 -8.34 -6.38
C LEU A 27 -10.23 -7.07 -6.19
N SER A 28 -10.22 -6.49 -5.01
CA SER A 28 -10.98 -5.28 -4.67
C SER A 28 -10.17 -3.98 -4.73
N SER A 29 -8.89 -4.05 -5.07
CA SER A 29 -8.03 -2.87 -5.15
C SER A 29 -8.30 -2.04 -6.41
N ARG A 30 -8.07 -0.72 -6.34
CA ARG A 30 -8.30 0.18 -7.47
C ARG A 30 -7.52 -0.21 -8.71
N LEU A 31 -6.23 -0.50 -8.57
CA LEU A 31 -5.39 -0.90 -9.69
C LEU A 31 -5.86 -2.21 -10.33
N PHE A 32 -6.33 -3.17 -9.52
CA PHE A 32 -6.88 -4.40 -10.06
C PHE A 32 -8.15 -4.13 -10.87
N LEU A 33 -9.11 -3.44 -10.29
CA LEU A 33 -10.41 -3.16 -10.92
C LEU A 33 -10.24 -2.34 -12.21
N GLU A 34 -9.39 -1.31 -12.21
CA GLU A 34 -9.25 -0.42 -13.36
C GLU A 34 -8.35 -0.99 -14.46
N LEU A 35 -7.19 -1.57 -14.10
CA LEU A 35 -6.19 -1.95 -15.11
C LEU A 35 -6.32 -3.42 -15.54
N ARG A 36 -6.70 -4.31 -14.63
CA ARG A 36 -6.86 -5.72 -14.96
C ARG A 36 -8.31 -6.04 -15.37
N ASP A 37 -9.28 -5.73 -14.53
CA ASP A 37 -10.67 -6.15 -14.75
C ASP A 37 -11.31 -5.37 -15.90
N LYS A 38 -11.29 -4.03 -15.85
CA LYS A 38 -11.93 -3.18 -16.86
C LYS A 38 -11.13 -3.05 -18.14
N LYS A 39 -9.81 -2.83 -18.05
CA LYS A 39 -8.97 -2.56 -19.23
C LYS A 39 -8.27 -3.81 -19.79
N GLY A 40 -8.25 -4.93 -19.06
CA GLY A 40 -7.62 -6.18 -19.51
C GLY A 40 -6.12 -6.09 -19.77
N LEU A 41 -5.41 -5.15 -19.11
CA LEU A 41 -4.03 -4.83 -19.44
C LEU A 41 -3.02 -5.85 -18.90
N ALA A 42 -3.35 -6.58 -17.83
CA ALA A 42 -2.39 -7.42 -17.14
C ALA A 42 -3.04 -8.56 -16.36
N TYR A 43 -2.31 -9.65 -16.19
CA TYR A 43 -2.67 -10.69 -15.23
C TYR A 43 -2.28 -10.30 -13.80
N VAL A 44 -1.16 -9.60 -13.63
CA VAL A 44 -0.68 -9.13 -12.34
C VAL A 44 -0.53 -7.62 -12.35
N VAL A 45 -1.25 -6.97 -11.44
CA VAL A 45 -1.07 -5.56 -11.08
C VAL A 45 -1.22 -5.45 -9.57
N ARG A 46 -0.31 -4.74 -8.91
CA ARG A 46 -0.30 -4.60 -7.45
C ARG A 46 0.48 -3.38 -6.99
N SER A 47 0.26 -2.95 -5.77
CA SER A 47 1.17 -2.08 -5.04
C SER A 47 1.84 -2.84 -3.88
N ALA A 48 2.97 -2.33 -3.43
CA ALA A 48 3.68 -2.82 -2.26
C ALA A 48 4.21 -1.63 -1.44
N TYR A 49 4.16 -1.78 -0.14
CA TYR A 49 4.78 -0.89 0.83
C TYR A 49 5.82 -1.71 1.61
N ASP A 50 7.07 -1.56 1.21
CA ASP A 50 8.19 -2.31 1.78
C ASP A 50 8.92 -1.45 2.79
N VAL A 51 8.97 -1.92 4.02
CA VAL A 51 9.54 -1.21 5.16
C VAL A 51 10.82 -1.90 5.62
N ALA A 52 11.92 -1.19 5.55
CA ALA A 52 13.19 -1.53 6.19
C ALA A 52 13.43 -0.62 7.40
N ARG A 53 14.46 -0.91 8.18
CA ARG A 53 14.77 -0.18 9.42
C ARG A 53 14.98 1.33 9.21
N LEU A 54 15.68 1.72 8.14
CA LEU A 54 16.10 3.11 7.90
C LEU A 54 15.44 3.73 6.66
N SER A 55 14.66 2.95 5.93
CA SER A 55 14.01 3.41 4.70
C SER A 55 12.73 2.63 4.44
N ALA A 56 11.83 3.22 3.67
CA ALA A 56 10.69 2.50 3.13
C ALA A 56 10.40 2.99 1.72
N ASN A 57 9.84 2.10 0.91
CA ASN A 57 9.40 2.45 -0.43
C ASN A 57 7.96 2.01 -0.67
N PHE A 58 7.30 2.78 -1.51
CA PHE A 58 6.01 2.43 -2.10
C PHE A 58 6.23 2.16 -3.57
N SER A 59 5.83 1.00 -4.05
CA SER A 59 5.96 0.63 -5.45
C SER A 59 4.64 0.21 -6.05
N ILE A 60 4.48 0.46 -7.36
CA ILE A 60 3.40 -0.09 -8.18
C ILE A 60 4.05 -0.96 -9.24
N TYR A 61 3.53 -2.16 -9.39
CA TYR A 61 4.03 -3.15 -10.34
C TYR A 61 2.91 -3.63 -11.26
N ILE A 62 3.21 -3.77 -12.53
CA ILE A 62 2.35 -4.40 -13.53
C ILE A 62 3.19 -5.29 -14.46
N ALA A 63 2.69 -6.49 -14.76
CA ALA A 63 3.21 -7.34 -15.83
C ALA A 63 2.24 -7.27 -17.01
N THR A 64 2.67 -6.63 -18.10
CA THR A 64 1.84 -6.31 -19.26
C THR A 64 2.57 -6.58 -20.57
N GLU A 65 1.84 -6.65 -21.68
CA GLU A 65 2.45 -6.74 -23.01
C GLU A 65 3.14 -5.43 -23.39
N PRO A 66 4.23 -5.47 -24.20
CA PRO A 66 4.96 -4.27 -24.60
C PRO A 66 4.10 -3.16 -25.21
N LYS A 67 3.08 -3.53 -26.00
CA LYS A 67 2.13 -2.57 -26.61
C LYS A 67 1.27 -1.80 -25.61
N ASN A 68 1.12 -2.32 -24.38
CA ASN A 68 0.25 -1.76 -23.33
C ASN A 68 1.02 -0.92 -22.29
N ILE A 69 2.34 -0.75 -22.44
CA ILE A 69 3.17 -0.05 -21.45
C ILE A 69 2.67 1.37 -21.20
N GLU A 70 2.47 2.17 -22.25
CA GLU A 70 2.01 3.57 -22.13
C GLU A 70 0.62 3.67 -21.50
N THR A 71 -0.30 2.79 -21.92
CA THR A 71 -1.66 2.73 -21.34
C THR A 71 -1.63 2.34 -19.86
N SER A 72 -0.72 1.44 -19.48
CA SER A 72 -0.54 1.02 -18.08
C SER A 72 0.03 2.14 -17.23
N LEU A 73 1.04 2.86 -17.70
CA LEU A 73 1.62 4.01 -17.00
C LEU A 73 0.58 5.12 -16.80
N LYS A 74 -0.16 5.45 -17.85
CA LYS A 74 -1.26 6.41 -17.75
C LYS A 74 -2.33 5.98 -16.75
N GLY A 75 -2.64 4.68 -16.70
CA GLY A 75 -3.57 4.13 -15.72
C GLY A 75 -3.08 4.27 -14.27
N PHE A 76 -1.77 4.14 -14.03
CA PHE A 76 -1.20 4.43 -12.71
C PHE A 76 -1.36 5.91 -12.34
N GLU A 77 -1.03 6.81 -13.25
CA GLU A 77 -1.18 8.26 -13.07
C GLU A 77 -2.63 8.63 -12.77
N GLU A 78 -3.59 8.09 -13.52
CA GLU A 78 -5.02 8.32 -13.32
C GLU A 78 -5.49 7.90 -11.92
N GLU A 79 -5.08 6.71 -11.42
CA GLU A 79 -5.47 6.25 -10.09
C GLU A 79 -4.77 7.01 -8.96
N ILE A 80 -3.51 7.37 -9.13
CA ILE A 80 -2.78 8.23 -8.20
C ILE A 80 -3.43 9.61 -8.13
N GLU A 81 -3.77 10.21 -9.26
CA GLU A 81 -4.40 11.53 -9.29
C GLU A 81 -5.80 11.52 -8.66
N LYS A 82 -6.59 10.47 -8.87
CA LYS A 82 -7.89 10.30 -8.21
C LYS A 82 -7.75 10.29 -6.68
N ILE A 83 -6.74 9.62 -6.14
CA ILE A 83 -6.57 9.52 -4.68
C ILE A 83 -5.97 10.79 -4.07
N LYS A 84 -5.25 11.58 -4.87
CA LYS A 84 -4.72 12.91 -4.50
C LYS A 84 -5.79 14.00 -4.52
N THR A 85 -6.78 13.87 -5.41
CA THR A 85 -7.80 14.91 -5.62
C THR A 85 -9.09 14.63 -4.87
N ASN A 86 -9.52 13.37 -4.79
CA ASN A 86 -10.77 12.98 -4.16
C ASN A 86 -10.53 12.27 -2.83
N LEU A 87 -11.46 12.42 -1.90
CA LEU A 87 -11.48 11.61 -0.70
C LEU A 87 -11.89 10.17 -1.07
N VAL A 88 -11.28 9.18 -0.42
CA VAL A 88 -11.80 7.82 -0.41
C VAL A 88 -13.13 7.79 0.34
N SER A 89 -14.06 6.92 -0.04
CA SER A 89 -15.31 6.79 0.70
C SER A 89 -15.05 6.15 2.08
N ASP A 90 -15.93 6.43 3.04
CA ASP A 90 -15.86 5.80 4.36
C ASP A 90 -15.94 4.27 4.24
N GLU A 91 -16.78 3.76 3.34
CA GLU A 91 -16.89 2.33 3.07
C GLU A 91 -15.57 1.74 2.54
N GLU A 92 -14.91 2.39 1.57
CA GLU A 92 -13.63 1.94 1.02
C GLU A 92 -12.54 1.93 2.10
N LEU A 93 -12.50 2.96 2.94
CA LEU A 93 -11.55 3.05 4.04
C LEU A 93 -11.79 1.96 5.09
N GLU A 94 -13.02 1.73 5.51
CA GLU A 94 -13.35 0.67 6.47
C GLU A 94 -13.06 -0.72 5.91
N ASN A 95 -13.34 -0.96 4.64
CA ASN A 95 -12.97 -2.21 3.95
C ASN A 95 -11.44 -2.39 3.92
N ALA A 96 -10.67 -1.33 3.72
CA ALA A 96 -9.21 -1.38 3.76
C ALA A 96 -8.69 -1.70 5.17
N LYS A 97 -9.26 -1.08 6.22
CA LYS A 97 -8.93 -1.38 7.62
C LYS A 97 -9.21 -2.84 7.96
N ASN A 98 -10.40 -3.32 7.61
CA ASN A 98 -10.81 -4.70 7.85
C ASN A 98 -9.91 -5.71 7.12
N ASN A 99 -9.52 -5.42 5.87
CA ASN A 99 -8.57 -6.25 5.11
C ASN A 99 -7.20 -6.31 5.80
N LEU A 100 -6.68 -5.18 6.24
CA LEU A 100 -5.39 -5.11 6.94
C LEU A 100 -5.42 -5.86 8.26
N PHE A 101 -6.46 -5.67 9.08
CA PHE A 101 -6.61 -6.37 10.35
C PHE A 101 -6.81 -7.89 10.16
N GLY A 102 -7.56 -8.31 9.13
CA GLY A 102 -7.69 -9.70 8.77
C GLY A 102 -6.35 -10.35 8.40
N LYS A 103 -5.54 -9.66 7.59
CA LYS A 103 -4.17 -10.12 7.28
C LYS A 103 -3.30 -10.24 8.53
N TRP A 104 -3.37 -9.27 9.44
CA TRP A 104 -2.62 -9.30 10.69
C TRP A 104 -3.07 -10.42 11.63
N ALA A 105 -4.36 -10.69 11.72
CA ALA A 105 -4.86 -11.84 12.48
C ALA A 105 -4.27 -13.16 11.94
N PHE A 106 -4.23 -13.31 10.61
CA PHE A 106 -3.71 -14.51 9.95
C PHE A 106 -2.20 -14.73 10.22
N ILE A 107 -1.39 -13.66 10.16
CA ILE A 107 0.07 -13.77 10.38
C ILE A 107 0.45 -13.91 11.86
N SER A 108 -0.48 -13.80 12.77
CA SER A 108 -0.30 -13.98 14.23
C SER A 108 -1.08 -15.16 14.82
N GLU A 109 -1.56 -16.07 13.97
CA GLU A 109 -2.42 -17.18 14.40
C GLU A 109 -1.68 -18.23 15.24
N THR A 110 -0.43 -18.53 14.90
CA THR A 110 0.36 -19.55 15.62
C THR A 110 1.44 -18.93 16.51
N ASN A 111 1.85 -19.67 17.57
CA ASN A 111 2.96 -19.24 18.42
C ASN A 111 4.26 -18.98 17.63
N SER A 112 4.53 -19.79 16.61
CA SER A 112 5.71 -19.61 15.74
C SER A 112 5.64 -18.30 14.97
N GLN A 113 4.48 -17.96 14.40
CA GLN A 113 4.28 -16.68 13.70
C GLN A 113 4.39 -15.51 14.66
N GLN A 114 3.79 -15.60 15.86
CA GLN A 114 3.90 -14.55 16.88
C GLN A 114 5.36 -14.34 17.31
N ALA A 115 6.11 -15.41 17.56
CA ALA A 115 7.52 -15.33 17.91
C ALA A 115 8.35 -14.68 16.80
N ASN A 116 8.10 -15.05 15.53
CA ASN A 116 8.77 -14.46 14.37
C ASN A 116 8.50 -12.94 14.26
N TRP A 117 7.25 -12.51 14.43
CA TRP A 117 6.91 -11.09 14.36
C TRP A 117 7.49 -10.28 15.53
N LEU A 118 7.48 -10.83 16.75
CA LEU A 118 8.12 -10.20 17.90
C LEU A 118 9.63 -10.04 17.67
N ALA A 119 10.29 -11.08 17.16
CA ALA A 119 11.71 -11.01 16.80
C ALA A 119 11.96 -9.95 15.70
N HIS A 120 11.11 -9.91 14.67
CA HIS A 120 11.17 -8.91 13.62
C HIS A 120 11.05 -7.49 14.18
N TYR A 121 10.05 -7.21 15.01
CA TYR A 121 9.86 -5.89 15.62
C TYR A 121 11.05 -5.50 16.51
N GLY A 122 11.62 -6.47 17.25
CA GLY A 122 12.82 -6.26 18.06
C GLY A 122 14.03 -5.88 17.20
N ILE A 123 14.31 -6.63 16.14
CA ILE A 123 15.44 -6.39 15.22
C ILE A 123 15.28 -5.04 14.50
N MET A 124 14.05 -4.71 14.09
CA MET A 124 13.74 -3.45 13.42
C MET A 124 13.77 -2.25 14.37
N GLY A 125 13.79 -2.47 15.67
CA GLY A 125 13.79 -1.40 16.68
C GLY A 125 12.42 -0.76 16.92
N PHE A 126 11.32 -1.40 16.50
CA PHE A 126 9.95 -0.88 16.66
C PHE A 126 9.37 -1.15 18.04
N GLY A 127 9.96 -2.11 18.79
CA GLY A 127 9.45 -2.55 20.09
C GLY A 127 8.35 -3.60 19.98
N PHE A 128 8.17 -4.36 21.06
CA PHE A 128 7.24 -5.51 21.08
C PHE A 128 5.75 -5.10 21.04
N ASP A 129 5.43 -3.88 21.47
CA ASP A 129 4.07 -3.33 21.41
C ASP A 129 3.70 -2.69 20.07
N PHE A 130 4.60 -2.76 19.07
CA PHE A 130 4.40 -2.11 17.76
C PHE A 130 3.05 -2.43 17.15
N HIS A 131 2.69 -3.72 17.09
CA HIS A 131 1.44 -4.16 16.49
C HIS A 131 0.22 -3.54 17.20
N LYS A 132 0.18 -3.63 18.55
CA LYS A 132 -0.91 -3.08 19.35
C LYS A 132 -1.07 -1.57 19.13
N ASN A 133 0.03 -0.84 19.14
CA ASN A 133 0.03 0.60 18.92
C ASN A 133 -0.36 0.97 17.50
N ALA A 134 0.06 0.18 16.51
CA ALA A 134 -0.29 0.39 15.11
C ALA A 134 -1.79 0.17 14.85
N VAL A 135 -2.43 -0.81 15.50
CA VAL A 135 -3.89 -1.04 15.38
C VAL A 135 -4.67 0.22 15.75
N GLU A 136 -4.38 0.84 16.89
CA GLU A 136 -5.09 2.03 17.34
C GLU A 136 -4.87 3.23 16.39
N LYS A 137 -3.64 3.40 15.92
CA LYS A 137 -3.32 4.46 14.95
C LYS A 137 -4.04 4.25 13.62
N ILE A 138 -4.13 3.01 13.13
CA ILE A 138 -4.82 2.67 11.86
C ILE A 138 -6.33 2.89 11.98
N LYS A 139 -6.94 2.53 13.11
CA LYS A 139 -8.36 2.81 13.38
C LYS A 139 -8.69 4.29 13.27
N ALA A 140 -7.78 5.15 13.74
CA ALA A 140 -7.96 6.60 13.75
C ALA A 140 -7.79 7.27 12.39
N VAL A 141 -7.26 6.58 11.37
CA VAL A 141 -7.05 7.16 10.02
C VAL A 141 -8.37 7.57 9.40
N THR A 142 -8.39 8.75 8.84
CA THR A 142 -9.53 9.35 8.13
C THR A 142 -9.31 9.38 6.60
N PRO A 143 -10.35 9.57 5.78
CA PRO A 143 -10.20 9.78 4.34
C PRO A 143 -9.28 10.96 3.99
N GLN A 144 -9.26 12.00 4.81
CA GLN A 144 -8.39 13.15 4.63
C GLN A 144 -6.92 12.78 4.83
N ASP A 145 -6.58 11.94 5.81
CA ASP A 145 -5.22 11.47 6.04
C ASP A 145 -4.68 10.68 4.83
N ILE A 146 -5.52 9.86 4.20
CA ILE A 146 -5.16 9.13 2.97
C ILE A 146 -4.82 10.10 1.84
N LYS A 147 -5.67 11.10 1.61
CA LYS A 147 -5.45 12.13 0.58
C LYS A 147 -4.19 12.93 0.83
N GLU A 148 -3.96 13.39 2.05
CA GLU A 148 -2.76 14.13 2.42
C GLU A 148 -1.49 13.29 2.28
N CYS A 149 -1.55 12.02 2.67
CA CYS A 149 -0.48 11.07 2.49
C CYS A 149 -0.13 10.87 1.00
N ALA A 150 -1.13 10.66 0.14
CA ALA A 150 -0.94 10.54 -1.30
C ALA A 150 -0.29 11.80 -1.90
N ASN A 151 -0.75 12.98 -1.52
CA ASN A 151 -0.16 14.25 -1.99
C ASN A 151 1.28 14.46 -1.51
N ARG A 152 1.63 13.99 -0.31
CA ARG A 152 2.97 14.12 0.25
C ARG A 152 3.97 13.24 -0.47
N TYR A 153 3.62 12.00 -0.79
CA TYR A 153 4.57 11.00 -1.27
C TYR A 153 4.52 10.74 -2.77
N PHE A 154 3.36 10.84 -3.41
CA PHE A 154 3.26 10.63 -4.85
C PHE A 154 3.55 11.92 -5.62
N ASN A 155 4.81 12.28 -5.62
CA ASN A 155 5.36 13.47 -6.28
C ASN A 155 6.26 13.08 -7.46
N ASP A 156 6.89 14.06 -8.08
CA ASP A 156 7.79 13.92 -9.23
C ASP A 156 9.13 13.20 -8.93
N LYS A 157 9.43 12.96 -7.65
CA LYS A 157 10.63 12.20 -7.22
C LYS A 157 10.38 10.69 -7.26
N SER A 158 9.80 10.20 -8.34
CA SER A 158 9.57 8.78 -8.56
C SER A 158 10.68 8.14 -9.38
N VAL A 159 10.84 6.83 -9.24
CA VAL A 159 11.69 6.01 -10.12
C VAL A 159 10.80 5.09 -10.94
N LEU A 160 10.92 5.16 -12.26
CA LEU A 160 10.28 4.25 -13.20
C LEU A 160 11.32 3.28 -13.75
N THR A 161 11.02 1.99 -13.67
CA THR A 161 11.80 0.92 -14.31
C THR A 161 10.92 0.15 -15.28
N VAL A 162 11.38 -0.04 -16.51
CA VAL A 162 10.69 -0.82 -17.53
C VAL A 162 11.62 -1.91 -18.02
N LEU A 163 11.23 -3.18 -17.82
CA LEU A 163 11.91 -4.33 -18.38
C LEU A 163 11.20 -4.72 -19.67
N LYS A 164 11.95 -4.72 -20.77
CA LYS A 164 11.49 -5.17 -22.09
C LYS A 164 12.27 -6.40 -22.53
N PRO A 165 11.67 -7.31 -23.33
CA PRO A 165 12.40 -8.41 -23.94
C PRO A 165 13.47 -7.92 -24.90
#